data_f6c1c6afb01b2293a063b308d22bc27c
#
_entry.id   f6c1c6afb01b2293a063b308d22bc27c
#
_cell.length_a   1.000
_cell.length_b   1.000
_cell.length_c   1.000
_cell.angle_alpha   90.00
_cell.angle_beta   90.00
_cell.angle_gamma   90.00
#
_symmetry.space_group_name_H-M   'P 1'
#
loop_
_entity.id
_entity.type
_entity.pdbx_description
1 polymer ?
#
loop_
_entity_poly.entity_id
_entity_poly.type
_entity_poly.pdbx_seq_one_letter_code
_entity_poly.pdbx_strand_id
1 'polypeptide(L)'
;MLALAHDMIGWAMTNASPLVAPTFSVERLLGTNPIAVAVPSGQERPFVLDMATTTAANGKLEILQRLGKAAPEGWIQTKDGRPSTNPFELKEGGALLPLGSDYEHGSHKGYGLGALVDILSAVLSGANYGPWVPPFVAFLEPPSKPVGLGIGHFTGAMRIDAFRPAEEFKMHMDNWLRRFRNAQPIAGKERVLVPGDIEAETAEQRLRDGIPLNPTVADDLHKLASRLSVAAIQ
;
A
#
# COMPACT_ATOMS: atom_id res chain seq x y z
N MET A 1 -11.77 -6.30 -5.74
CA MET A 1 -12.61 -7.45 -5.29
C MET A 1 -13.95 -7.50 -6.01
N LEU A 2 -14.70 -6.40 -6.17
CA LEU A 2 -16.04 -6.41 -6.83
C LEU A 2 -16.04 -7.04 -8.24
N ALA A 3 -14.99 -6.83 -9.02
CA ALA A 3 -14.85 -7.39 -10.36
C ALA A 3 -14.81 -8.93 -10.40
N LEU A 4 -14.35 -9.57 -9.31
CA LEU A 4 -14.21 -11.04 -9.25
C LEU A 4 -15.54 -11.78 -9.39
N ALA A 5 -16.63 -11.22 -8.83
CA ALA A 5 -17.98 -11.80 -8.93
C ALA A 5 -18.53 -11.83 -10.38
N HIS A 6 -17.86 -11.14 -11.30
CA HIS A 6 -18.24 -11.04 -12.70
C HIS A 6 -17.19 -11.65 -13.65
N ASP A 7 -16.33 -12.51 -13.15
CA ASP A 7 -15.22 -13.12 -13.88
C ASP A 7 -14.33 -12.08 -14.58
N MET A 8 -14.03 -10.99 -13.88
CA MET A 8 -13.19 -9.91 -14.36
C MET A 8 -11.96 -9.71 -13.46
N ILE A 9 -10.85 -9.28 -14.06
CA ILE A 9 -9.71 -8.76 -13.31
C ILE A 9 -10.02 -7.32 -12.96
N GLY A 10 -9.98 -7.00 -11.66
CA GLY A 10 -10.20 -5.63 -11.17
C GLY A 10 -8.89 -4.96 -10.77
N TRP A 11 -8.77 -3.66 -10.99
CA TRP A 11 -7.68 -2.85 -10.45
C TRP A 11 -8.17 -1.51 -9.93
N ALA A 12 -7.40 -0.99 -8.98
CA ALA A 12 -7.59 0.35 -8.42
C ALA A 12 -6.22 0.95 -8.09
N MET A 13 -6.09 2.23 -8.38
CA MET A 13 -4.90 3.03 -8.08
C MET A 13 -5.34 4.39 -7.54
N THR A 14 -4.53 5.00 -6.71
CA THR A 14 -4.76 6.37 -6.22
C THR A 14 -3.44 7.04 -5.92
N ASN A 15 -3.37 8.34 -6.10
CA ASN A 15 -2.24 9.10 -5.60
C ASN A 15 -2.44 9.48 -4.12
N ALA A 16 -1.37 9.88 -3.45
CA ALA A 16 -1.36 10.15 -2.02
C ALA A 16 -0.45 11.33 -1.66
N SER A 17 -0.47 11.73 -0.38
CA SER A 17 0.38 12.81 0.17
C SER A 17 1.84 12.69 -0.27
N PRO A 18 2.51 13.80 -0.65
CA PRO A 18 3.89 13.79 -1.13
C PRO A 18 4.86 13.50 0.03
N LEU A 19 5.15 12.22 0.25
CA LEU A 19 6.05 11.72 1.29
C LEU A 19 7.29 11.04 0.73
N VAL A 20 7.35 10.83 -0.59
CA VAL A 20 8.32 9.97 -1.27
C VAL A 20 9.25 10.81 -2.13
N ALA A 21 10.55 10.60 -1.96
CA ALA A 21 11.54 11.17 -2.85
C ALA A 21 11.75 10.25 -4.07
N PRO A 22 11.68 10.77 -5.31
CA PRO A 22 12.14 10.05 -6.48
C PRO A 22 13.60 9.58 -6.34
N THR A 23 13.98 8.55 -7.07
CA THR A 23 15.38 8.10 -7.10
C THR A 23 16.31 9.27 -7.42
N PHE A 24 17.38 9.43 -6.62
CA PHE A 24 18.35 10.54 -6.65
C PHE A 24 17.83 11.91 -6.19
N SER A 25 16.60 12.00 -5.70
CA SER A 25 16.05 13.25 -5.17
C SER A 25 16.09 13.28 -3.64
N VAL A 26 16.16 14.48 -3.08
CA VAL A 26 15.89 14.75 -1.67
C VAL A 26 14.46 15.31 -1.48
N GLU A 27 13.83 15.76 -2.56
CA GLU A 27 12.51 16.37 -2.52
C GLU A 27 11.40 15.33 -2.51
N ARG A 28 10.36 15.58 -1.74
CA ARG A 28 9.16 14.76 -1.70
C ARG A 28 8.23 15.12 -2.86
N LEU A 29 8.25 14.38 -3.93
CA LEU A 29 7.50 14.70 -5.13
C LEU A 29 6.35 13.72 -5.42
N LEU A 30 6.30 12.56 -4.76
CA LEU A 30 5.28 11.55 -4.95
C LEU A 30 4.69 11.08 -3.62
N GLY A 31 3.49 10.55 -3.66
CA GLY A 31 2.89 9.78 -2.58
C GLY A 31 3.34 8.31 -2.58
N THR A 32 2.78 7.54 -1.65
CA THR A 32 2.95 6.08 -1.61
C THR A 32 2.22 5.37 -2.74
N ASN A 33 1.36 6.07 -3.44
CA ASN A 33 0.74 5.76 -4.72
C ASN A 33 0.44 4.26 -4.93
N PRO A 34 -0.53 3.69 -4.19
CA PRO A 34 -0.78 2.26 -4.17
C PRO A 34 -1.39 1.72 -5.46
N ILE A 35 -1.09 0.44 -5.72
CA ILE A 35 -1.68 -0.36 -6.79
C ILE A 35 -2.39 -1.54 -6.14
N ALA A 36 -3.67 -1.73 -6.44
CA ALA A 36 -4.42 -2.91 -6.07
C ALA A 36 -4.90 -3.64 -7.34
N VAL A 37 -4.67 -4.95 -7.40
CA VAL A 37 -5.12 -5.82 -8.49
C VAL A 37 -5.70 -7.10 -7.91
N ALA A 38 -6.92 -7.45 -8.32
CA ALA A 38 -7.57 -8.69 -7.94
C ALA A 38 -7.85 -9.55 -9.18
N VAL A 39 -7.43 -10.82 -9.16
CA VAL A 39 -7.55 -11.77 -10.27
C VAL A 39 -8.35 -12.98 -9.78
N PRO A 40 -9.46 -13.35 -10.46
CA PRO A 40 -10.29 -14.48 -10.04
C PRO A 40 -9.59 -15.82 -10.27
N SER A 41 -9.94 -16.79 -9.45
CA SER A 41 -9.55 -18.21 -9.53
C SER A 41 -10.82 -19.08 -9.47
N GLY A 42 -10.67 -20.38 -9.64
CA GLY A 42 -11.78 -21.34 -9.56
C GLY A 42 -12.01 -21.84 -8.14
N GLN A 43 -11.13 -22.72 -7.66
CA GLN A 43 -11.21 -23.36 -6.34
C GLN A 43 -10.26 -22.72 -5.31
N GLU A 44 -9.19 -22.13 -5.79
CA GLU A 44 -8.19 -21.48 -4.95
C GLU A 44 -8.69 -20.09 -4.50
N ARG A 45 -8.11 -19.55 -3.39
CA ARG A 45 -8.29 -18.14 -3.06
C ARG A 45 -7.75 -17.29 -4.20
N PRO A 46 -8.43 -16.19 -4.57
CA PRO A 46 -7.99 -15.34 -5.66
C PRO A 46 -6.61 -14.73 -5.37
N PHE A 47 -5.90 -14.37 -6.43
CA PHE A 47 -4.71 -13.53 -6.31
C PHE A 47 -5.16 -12.09 -6.02
N VAL A 48 -4.64 -11.51 -4.93
CA VAL A 48 -4.94 -10.12 -4.55
C VAL A 48 -3.64 -9.41 -4.21
N LEU A 49 -3.18 -8.59 -5.14
CA LEU A 49 -2.08 -7.66 -4.91
C LEU A 49 -2.67 -6.35 -4.40
N ASP A 50 -2.23 -5.87 -3.25
CA ASP A 50 -2.53 -4.55 -2.71
C ASP A 50 -1.28 -4.00 -2.04
N MET A 51 -0.61 -3.06 -2.70
CA MET A 51 0.69 -2.59 -2.27
C MET A 51 0.91 -1.12 -2.55
N ALA A 52 1.63 -0.45 -1.64
CA ALA A 52 2.26 0.82 -1.94
C ALA A 52 3.41 0.64 -2.96
N THR A 53 3.72 1.67 -3.72
CA THR A 53 4.90 1.72 -4.59
C THR A 53 6.17 2.19 -3.87
N THR A 54 6.16 2.09 -2.54
CA THR A 54 7.25 2.44 -1.62
C THR A 54 7.66 1.26 -0.77
N THR A 55 8.86 1.29 -0.19
CA THR A 55 9.36 0.24 0.72
C THR A 55 8.52 0.12 1.99
N ALA A 56 7.97 1.24 2.45
CA ALA A 56 7.11 1.29 3.63
C ALA A 56 6.05 2.39 3.50
N ALA A 57 4.99 2.29 4.31
CA ALA A 57 3.99 3.33 4.50
C ALA A 57 4.30 4.14 5.79
N ASN A 58 3.84 5.41 5.84
CA ASN A 58 4.00 6.27 7.02
C ASN A 58 3.44 5.61 8.30
N GLY A 59 2.29 4.93 8.22
CA GLY A 59 1.70 4.24 9.38
C GLY A 59 2.60 3.19 10.03
N LYS A 60 3.49 2.54 9.25
CA LYS A 60 4.50 1.64 9.83
C LYS A 60 5.54 2.40 10.65
N LEU A 61 5.94 3.59 10.22
CA LEU A 61 6.85 4.45 11.00
C LEU A 61 6.16 4.92 12.29
N GLU A 62 4.89 5.30 12.24
CA GLU A 62 4.13 5.68 13.44
C GLU A 62 4.02 4.55 14.47
N ILE A 63 3.87 3.31 14.03
CA ILE A 63 3.91 2.14 14.92
C ILE A 63 5.30 2.03 15.57
N LEU A 64 6.38 2.16 14.79
CA LEU A 64 7.75 2.10 15.32
C LEU A 64 8.03 3.24 16.30
N GLN A 65 7.54 4.47 16.02
CA GLN A 65 7.62 5.59 16.95
C GLN A 65 6.97 5.27 18.30
N ARG A 66 5.75 4.71 18.30
CA ARG A 66 5.04 4.31 19.52
C ARG A 66 5.74 3.18 20.29
N LEU A 67 6.43 2.29 19.56
CA LEU A 67 7.18 1.18 20.14
C LEU A 67 8.62 1.55 20.57
N GLY A 68 9.08 2.78 20.26
CA GLY A 68 10.46 3.19 20.50
C GLY A 68 11.49 2.37 19.71
N LYS A 69 11.13 1.90 18.51
CA LYS A 69 11.99 1.03 17.68
C LYS A 69 12.48 1.80 16.45
N ALA A 70 13.71 1.46 16.04
CA ALA A 70 14.27 1.96 14.79
C ALA A 70 13.51 1.38 13.57
N ALA A 71 13.46 2.16 12.49
CA ALA A 71 12.98 1.67 11.20
C ALA A 71 14.04 0.76 10.55
N PRO A 72 13.62 -0.23 9.75
CA PRO A 72 14.56 -0.98 8.92
C PRO A 72 15.32 -0.05 7.95
N GLU A 73 16.54 -0.41 7.63
CA GLU A 73 17.33 0.25 6.59
C GLU A 73 16.58 0.22 5.25
N GLY A 74 16.79 1.25 4.43
CA GLY A 74 16.19 1.34 3.11
C GLY A 74 14.72 1.76 3.07
N TRP A 75 14.10 2.12 4.20
CA TRP A 75 12.74 2.66 4.21
C TRP A 75 12.68 4.17 4.00
N ILE A 76 13.65 4.89 4.55
CA ILE A 76 13.65 6.33 4.67
C ILE A 76 15.05 6.91 4.45
N GLN A 77 15.06 8.16 4.04
CA GLN A 77 16.26 8.99 3.96
C GLN A 77 16.08 10.29 4.72
N THR A 78 17.19 10.87 5.16
CA THR A 78 17.24 12.22 5.75
C THR A 78 16.89 13.28 4.71
N LYS A 79 16.66 14.52 5.16
CA LYS A 79 16.47 15.68 4.28
C LYS A 79 17.64 15.93 3.31
N ASP A 80 18.83 15.43 3.64
CA ASP A 80 20.05 15.55 2.82
C ASP A 80 20.28 14.30 1.95
N GLY A 81 19.31 13.35 1.91
CA GLY A 81 19.37 12.15 1.06
C GLY A 81 20.22 11.00 1.60
N ARG A 82 20.63 11.02 2.88
CA ARG A 82 21.37 9.92 3.50
C ARG A 82 20.40 8.86 4.02
N PRO A 83 20.74 7.56 3.96
CA PRO A 83 19.96 6.51 4.60
C PRO A 83 19.71 6.82 6.08
N SER A 84 18.50 6.54 6.57
CA SER A 84 18.14 6.73 7.97
C SER A 84 17.32 5.55 8.49
N THR A 85 17.46 5.28 9.79
CA THR A 85 16.64 4.33 10.55
C THR A 85 15.80 5.05 11.62
N ASN A 86 15.82 6.39 11.66
CA ASN A 86 15.04 7.19 12.59
C ASN A 86 13.56 7.22 12.15
N PRO A 87 12.61 6.60 12.88
CA PRO A 87 11.21 6.57 12.48
C PRO A 87 10.53 7.96 12.47
N PHE A 88 11.16 8.98 13.07
CA PHE A 88 10.67 10.36 13.06
C PHE A 88 11.11 11.16 11.83
N GLU A 89 11.95 10.61 10.98
CA GLU A 89 12.60 11.30 9.87
C GLU A 89 11.65 12.09 8.96
N LEU A 90 10.44 11.57 8.71
CA LEU A 90 9.44 12.29 7.90
C LEU A 90 9.00 13.61 8.55
N LYS A 91 8.99 13.69 9.88
CA LYS A 91 8.65 14.92 10.61
C LYS A 91 9.82 15.90 10.64
N GLU A 92 11.03 15.43 10.39
CA GLU A 92 12.29 16.17 10.39
C GLU A 92 12.72 16.60 8.98
N GLY A 93 11.87 16.39 7.97
CA GLY A 93 12.11 16.82 6.60
C GLY A 93 12.64 15.72 5.67
N GLY A 94 12.92 14.52 6.18
CA GLY A 94 13.31 13.37 5.37
C GLY A 94 12.16 12.78 4.56
N ALA A 95 12.40 11.74 3.77
CA ALA A 95 11.45 11.16 2.84
C ALA A 95 11.41 9.63 2.90
N LEU A 96 10.26 9.04 2.52
CA LEU A 96 10.16 7.62 2.20
C LEU A 96 10.92 7.32 0.89
N LEU A 97 11.40 6.10 0.77
CA LEU A 97 12.06 5.61 -0.43
C LEU A 97 11.08 4.79 -1.29
N PRO A 98 11.21 4.86 -2.62
CA PRO A 98 10.48 4.00 -3.54
C PRO A 98 10.73 2.52 -3.27
N LEU A 99 9.85 1.65 -3.73
CA LEU A 99 10.09 0.21 -3.75
C LEU A 99 11.43 -0.10 -4.44
N GLY A 100 12.27 -0.88 -3.79
CA GLY A 100 13.65 -1.11 -4.17
C GLY A 100 14.67 -0.26 -3.39
N SER A 101 14.21 0.72 -2.56
CA SER A 101 15.08 1.47 -1.64
C SER A 101 16.04 2.45 -2.32
N ASP A 102 17.22 1.98 -2.74
CA ASP A 102 18.24 2.74 -3.46
C ASP A 102 18.34 2.32 -4.94
N TYR A 103 19.20 2.97 -5.68
CA TYR A 103 19.37 2.72 -7.12
C TYR A 103 19.86 1.30 -7.41
N GLU A 104 20.81 0.80 -6.64
CA GLU A 104 21.41 -0.52 -6.79
C GLU A 104 20.38 -1.63 -6.54
N HIS A 105 19.43 -1.42 -5.62
CA HIS A 105 18.31 -2.33 -5.33
C HIS A 105 17.08 -2.06 -6.21
N GLY A 106 17.15 -1.11 -7.13
CA GLY A 106 16.12 -0.90 -8.14
C GLY A 106 15.03 0.11 -7.77
N SER A 107 15.30 1.10 -6.92
CA SER A 107 14.35 2.16 -6.56
C SER A 107 13.76 2.90 -7.76
N HIS A 108 14.51 3.03 -8.86
CA HIS A 108 14.01 3.60 -10.11
C HIS A 108 12.79 2.85 -10.67
N LYS A 109 12.67 1.53 -10.40
CA LYS A 109 11.49 0.74 -10.79
C LYS A 109 10.28 1.09 -9.93
N GLY A 110 10.47 1.17 -8.60
CA GLY A 110 9.42 1.61 -7.67
C GLY A 110 9.01 3.06 -7.92
N TYR A 111 9.97 3.95 -8.17
CA TYR A 111 9.69 5.32 -8.61
C TYR A 111 8.85 5.34 -9.89
N GLY A 112 9.23 4.55 -10.90
CA GLY A 112 8.47 4.44 -12.16
C GLY A 112 7.05 3.96 -11.96
N LEU A 113 6.82 2.97 -11.09
CA LEU A 113 5.47 2.51 -10.72
C LEU A 113 4.68 3.62 -10.01
N GLY A 114 5.27 4.31 -9.03
CA GLY A 114 4.62 5.40 -8.31
C GLY A 114 4.27 6.58 -9.22
N ALA A 115 5.14 6.91 -10.17
CA ALA A 115 4.89 7.93 -11.18
C ALA A 115 3.77 7.53 -12.14
N LEU A 116 3.72 6.26 -12.58
CA LEU A 116 2.63 5.75 -13.41
C LEU A 116 1.28 5.87 -12.70
N VAL A 117 1.21 5.53 -11.43
CA VAL A 117 0.00 5.69 -10.62
C VAL A 117 -0.41 7.14 -10.54
N ASP A 118 0.51 8.08 -10.29
CA ASP A 118 0.21 9.52 -10.23
C ASP A 118 -0.33 10.03 -11.56
N ILE A 119 0.28 9.63 -12.67
CA ILE A 119 -0.14 10.03 -14.02
C ILE A 119 -1.56 9.51 -14.32
N LEU A 120 -1.82 8.21 -14.13
CA LEU A 120 -3.12 7.61 -14.44
C LEU A 120 -4.22 8.10 -13.50
N SER A 121 -3.91 8.21 -12.19
CA SER A 121 -4.93 8.60 -11.22
C SER A 121 -5.20 10.10 -11.22
N ALA A 122 -4.18 10.94 -11.35
CA ALA A 122 -4.31 12.37 -11.12
C ALA A 122 -4.10 13.23 -12.37
N VAL A 123 -2.99 13.10 -13.09
CA VAL A 123 -2.77 13.92 -14.29
C VAL A 123 -3.86 13.67 -15.31
N LEU A 124 -4.24 12.42 -15.54
CA LEU A 124 -5.29 12.03 -16.48
C LEU A 124 -6.68 12.52 -16.05
N SER A 125 -6.99 12.54 -14.75
CA SER A 125 -8.30 12.94 -14.23
C SER A 125 -8.46 14.44 -13.96
N GLY A 126 -7.36 15.23 -14.01
CA GLY A 126 -7.35 16.63 -13.61
C GLY A 126 -7.32 16.87 -12.10
N ALA A 127 -6.98 15.86 -11.31
CA ALA A 127 -6.72 16.00 -9.89
C ALA A 127 -5.34 16.62 -9.62
N ASN A 128 -5.05 16.97 -8.34
CA ASN A 128 -3.70 17.39 -7.99
C ASN A 128 -2.74 16.19 -8.07
N TYR A 129 -1.55 16.41 -8.59
CA TYR A 129 -0.52 15.40 -8.82
C TYR A 129 0.83 15.82 -8.22
N GLY A 130 1.71 14.88 -8.03
CA GLY A 130 3.07 15.14 -7.55
C GLY A 130 3.09 15.91 -6.21
N PRO A 131 3.91 16.97 -6.09
CA PRO A 131 4.02 17.74 -4.85
C PRO A 131 2.79 18.63 -4.55
N TRP A 132 1.86 18.76 -5.47
CA TRP A 132 0.64 19.55 -5.29
C TRP A 132 -0.54 18.74 -4.73
N VAL A 133 -0.36 17.47 -4.41
CA VAL A 133 -1.38 16.67 -3.75
C VAL A 133 -1.64 17.20 -2.34
N PRO A 134 -2.91 17.46 -1.94
CA PRO A 134 -3.25 17.86 -0.59
C PRO A 134 -2.79 16.79 0.41
N PRO A 135 -2.04 17.15 1.47
CA PRO A 135 -1.54 16.16 2.42
C PRO A 135 -2.67 15.63 3.32
N PHE A 136 -2.60 14.33 3.63
CA PHE A 136 -3.43 13.66 4.63
C PHE A 136 -2.74 13.51 5.98
N VAL A 137 -1.53 14.08 6.11
CA VAL A 137 -0.71 14.04 7.30
C VAL A 137 -0.57 15.44 7.87
N ALA A 138 -0.69 15.57 9.19
CA ALA A 138 -0.76 16.87 9.86
C ALA A 138 0.57 17.67 9.85
N PHE A 139 1.69 17.03 9.53
CA PHE A 139 3.01 17.67 9.52
C PHE A 139 3.42 18.22 8.16
N LEU A 140 2.54 18.17 7.16
CA LEU A 140 2.76 18.82 5.85
C LEU A 140 1.76 19.95 5.65
N GLU A 141 2.24 21.06 5.14
CA GLU A 141 1.40 22.17 4.72
C GLU A 141 0.74 21.91 3.37
N PRO A 142 -0.52 22.29 3.19
CA PRO A 142 -1.17 22.24 1.89
C PRO A 142 -0.45 23.13 0.86
N PRO A 143 -0.40 22.71 -0.42
CA PRO A 143 0.21 23.55 -1.45
C PRO A 143 -0.54 24.87 -1.60
N SER A 144 0.19 26.00 -1.67
CA SER A 144 -0.39 27.34 -1.81
C SER A 144 -1.11 27.56 -3.16
N LYS A 145 -0.72 26.80 -4.17
CA LYS A 145 -1.30 26.85 -5.53
C LYS A 145 -1.58 25.45 -6.02
N PRO A 146 -2.81 24.94 -5.85
CA PRO A 146 -3.19 23.65 -6.39
C PRO A 146 -3.16 23.68 -7.94
N VAL A 147 -2.91 22.53 -8.56
CA VAL A 147 -2.88 22.37 -10.02
C VAL A 147 -4.12 21.63 -10.55
N GLY A 148 -4.94 21.08 -9.65
CA GLY A 148 -6.15 20.34 -9.92
C GLY A 148 -7.11 20.34 -8.73
N LEU A 149 -8.02 19.37 -8.67
CA LEU A 149 -9.00 19.23 -7.59
C LEU A 149 -8.79 17.93 -6.81
N GLY A 150 -8.61 18.03 -5.48
CA GLY A 150 -8.54 16.87 -4.58
C GLY A 150 -7.42 15.89 -4.94
N ILE A 151 -7.73 14.59 -4.86
CA ILE A 151 -6.88 13.47 -5.25
C ILE A 151 -7.54 12.70 -6.39
N GLY A 152 -6.72 11.94 -7.15
CA GLY A 152 -7.20 11.16 -8.27
C GLY A 152 -7.29 9.67 -7.97
N HIS A 153 -8.23 9.01 -8.65
CA HIS A 153 -8.37 7.56 -8.62
C HIS A 153 -8.43 7.04 -10.05
N PHE A 154 -7.82 5.89 -10.28
CA PHE A 154 -7.93 5.16 -11.54
C PHE A 154 -8.38 3.74 -11.23
N THR A 155 -9.57 3.39 -11.69
CA THR A 155 -10.16 2.07 -11.46
C THR A 155 -10.59 1.44 -12.76
N GLY A 156 -10.58 0.11 -12.81
CA GLY A 156 -11.04 -0.61 -13.98
C GLY A 156 -11.34 -2.06 -13.71
N ALA A 157 -12.03 -2.66 -14.68
CA ALA A 157 -12.27 -4.09 -14.71
C ALA A 157 -12.05 -4.59 -16.14
N MET A 158 -11.33 -5.70 -16.29
CA MET A 158 -11.03 -6.31 -17.58
C MET A 158 -11.77 -7.64 -17.70
N ARG A 159 -12.57 -7.78 -18.72
CA ARG A 159 -13.28 -9.01 -19.05
C ARG A 159 -12.29 -10.07 -19.49
N ILE A 160 -12.33 -11.22 -18.82
CA ILE A 160 -11.48 -12.38 -19.13
C ILE A 160 -11.96 -13.02 -20.43
N ASP A 161 -13.26 -13.10 -20.65
CA ASP A 161 -13.87 -13.70 -21.83
C ASP A 161 -13.62 -12.93 -23.15
N ALA A 162 -13.09 -11.71 -23.05
CA ALA A 162 -12.56 -10.99 -24.22
C ALA A 162 -11.24 -11.60 -24.75
N PHE A 163 -10.56 -12.45 -23.98
CA PHE A 163 -9.28 -13.06 -24.33
C PHE A 163 -9.38 -14.58 -24.44
N ARG A 164 -10.12 -15.21 -23.51
CA ARG A 164 -10.32 -16.66 -23.46
C ARG A 164 -11.51 -17.01 -22.55
N PRO A 165 -12.08 -18.23 -22.64
CA PRO A 165 -13.15 -18.67 -21.74
C PRO A 165 -12.78 -18.50 -20.28
N ALA A 166 -13.66 -17.87 -19.49
CA ALA A 166 -13.39 -17.54 -18.08
C ALA A 166 -13.10 -18.79 -17.22
N GLU A 167 -13.81 -19.89 -17.46
CA GLU A 167 -13.59 -21.14 -16.72
C GLU A 167 -12.20 -21.74 -16.98
N GLU A 168 -11.73 -21.70 -18.23
CA GLU A 168 -10.37 -22.12 -18.56
C GLU A 168 -9.33 -21.23 -17.88
N PHE A 169 -9.56 -19.93 -17.87
CA PHE A 169 -8.68 -18.99 -17.18
C PHE A 169 -8.59 -19.30 -15.69
N LYS A 170 -9.74 -19.47 -15.01
CA LYS A 170 -9.81 -19.80 -13.59
C LYS A 170 -9.11 -21.13 -13.26
N MET A 171 -9.28 -22.15 -14.09
CA MET A 171 -8.54 -23.41 -13.95
C MET A 171 -7.02 -23.22 -14.06
N HIS A 172 -6.56 -22.38 -14.99
CA HIS A 172 -5.13 -22.06 -15.11
C HIS A 172 -4.63 -21.22 -13.93
N MET A 173 -5.44 -20.30 -13.41
CA MET A 173 -5.12 -19.58 -12.19
C MET A 173 -4.98 -20.51 -10.99
N ASP A 174 -5.86 -21.48 -10.81
CA ASP A 174 -5.75 -22.49 -9.77
C ASP A 174 -4.43 -23.27 -9.88
N ASN A 175 -4.07 -23.71 -11.09
CA ASN A 175 -2.79 -24.40 -11.32
C ASN A 175 -1.59 -23.51 -10.99
N TRP A 176 -1.64 -22.25 -11.39
CA TRP A 176 -0.60 -21.27 -11.10
C TRP A 176 -0.46 -21.05 -9.58
N LEU A 177 -1.56 -20.80 -8.88
CA LEU A 177 -1.59 -20.55 -7.43
C LEU A 177 -1.05 -21.76 -6.66
N ARG A 178 -1.52 -22.98 -6.98
CA ARG A 178 -1.02 -24.22 -6.36
C ARG A 178 0.46 -24.41 -6.60
N ARG A 179 0.94 -24.15 -7.81
CA ARG A 179 2.37 -24.29 -8.13
C ARG A 179 3.24 -23.38 -7.29
N PHE A 180 2.82 -22.12 -7.09
CA PHE A 180 3.56 -21.15 -6.27
C PHE A 180 3.48 -21.46 -4.79
N ARG A 181 2.28 -21.76 -4.25
CA ARG A 181 2.12 -22.13 -2.84
C ARG A 181 2.88 -23.39 -2.46
N ASN A 182 3.02 -24.34 -3.40
CA ASN A 182 3.78 -25.60 -3.22
C ASN A 182 5.26 -25.48 -3.63
N ALA A 183 5.77 -24.28 -3.91
CA ALA A 183 7.18 -24.11 -4.16
C ALA A 183 7.99 -24.34 -2.87
N GLN A 184 9.20 -24.88 -3.02
CA GLN A 184 10.07 -25.13 -1.87
C GLN A 184 10.44 -23.81 -1.19
N PRO A 185 10.13 -23.63 0.11
CA PRO A 185 10.48 -22.42 0.83
C PRO A 185 11.98 -22.40 1.15
N ILE A 186 12.50 -21.21 1.40
CA ILE A 186 13.87 -21.04 1.93
C ILE A 186 13.95 -21.54 3.38
N ALA A 187 15.15 -21.86 3.83
CA ALA A 187 15.40 -22.31 5.21
C ALA A 187 14.80 -21.33 6.24
N GLY A 188 14.11 -21.86 7.24
CA GLY A 188 13.46 -21.08 8.29
C GLY A 188 12.09 -20.48 7.90
N LYS A 189 11.57 -20.78 6.71
CA LYS A 189 10.20 -20.45 6.31
C LYS A 189 9.41 -21.72 6.09
N GLU A 190 8.14 -21.72 6.51
CA GLU A 190 7.26 -22.88 6.42
C GLU A 190 6.73 -23.08 4.98
N ARG A 191 6.48 -21.99 4.27
CA ARG A 191 5.85 -22.02 2.93
C ARG A 191 6.15 -20.75 2.14
N VAL A 192 5.88 -20.82 0.83
CA VAL A 192 5.81 -19.66 -0.05
C VAL A 192 4.40 -19.05 0.02
N LEU A 193 4.33 -17.74 0.04
CA LEU A 193 3.09 -16.97 0.10
C LEU A 193 2.80 -16.34 -1.26
N VAL A 194 1.54 -16.34 -1.64
CA VAL A 194 1.04 -15.59 -2.79
C VAL A 194 0.38 -14.30 -2.27
N PRO A 195 0.48 -13.17 -2.99
CA PRO A 195 -0.22 -11.94 -2.62
C PRO A 195 -1.70 -12.17 -2.32
N GLY A 196 -2.16 -11.71 -1.15
CA GLY A 196 -3.50 -11.92 -0.61
C GLY A 196 -3.63 -13.07 0.40
N ASP A 197 -2.64 -13.96 0.52
CA ASP A 197 -2.71 -15.10 1.45
C ASP A 197 -2.71 -14.63 2.92
N ILE A 198 -1.79 -13.71 3.28
CA ILE A 198 -1.66 -13.21 4.66
C ILE A 198 -2.94 -12.48 5.10
N GLU A 199 -3.47 -11.64 4.23
CA GLU A 199 -4.67 -10.85 4.49
C GLU A 199 -5.89 -11.77 4.69
N ALA A 200 -6.05 -12.77 3.84
CA ALA A 200 -7.16 -13.73 3.94
C ALA A 200 -7.08 -14.54 5.24
N GLU A 201 -5.92 -15.07 5.57
CA GLU A 201 -5.71 -15.85 6.80
C GLU A 201 -5.87 -15.01 8.06
N THR A 202 -5.34 -13.77 8.03
CA THR A 202 -5.51 -12.81 9.11
C THR A 202 -6.99 -12.47 9.31
N ALA A 203 -7.74 -12.26 8.22
CA ALA A 203 -9.17 -12.00 8.29
C ALA A 203 -9.93 -13.19 8.90
N GLU A 204 -9.65 -14.41 8.46
CA GLU A 204 -10.27 -15.62 9.03
C GLU A 204 -9.95 -15.79 10.52
N GLN A 205 -8.70 -15.56 10.92
CA GLN A 205 -8.31 -15.61 12.32
C GLN A 205 -9.06 -14.56 13.14
N ARG A 206 -9.07 -13.30 12.69
CA ARG A 206 -9.72 -12.20 13.42
C ARG A 206 -11.23 -12.33 13.49
N LEU A 207 -11.86 -12.96 12.50
CA LEU A 207 -13.29 -13.29 12.57
C LEU A 207 -13.61 -14.33 13.64
N ARG A 208 -12.69 -15.26 13.93
CA ARG A 208 -12.86 -16.23 15.02
C ARG A 208 -12.49 -15.68 16.38
N ASP A 209 -11.34 -15.02 16.47
CA ASP A 209 -10.64 -14.73 17.74
C ASP A 209 -10.81 -13.27 18.19
N GLY A 210 -11.41 -12.42 17.35
CA GLY A 210 -11.47 -10.97 17.56
C GLY A 210 -10.23 -10.24 17.04
N ILE A 211 -10.31 -8.92 17.00
CA ILE A 211 -9.23 -8.04 16.52
C ILE A 211 -8.38 -7.61 17.72
N PRO A 212 -7.10 -8.01 17.80
CA PRO A 212 -6.22 -7.55 18.88
C PRO A 212 -5.93 -6.05 18.73
N LEU A 213 -6.29 -5.26 19.73
CA LEU A 213 -5.98 -3.84 19.79
C LEU A 213 -4.77 -3.58 20.67
N ASN A 214 -3.92 -2.63 20.23
CA ASN A 214 -2.89 -2.10 21.12
C ASN A 214 -3.57 -1.41 22.32
N PRO A 215 -3.11 -1.61 23.58
CA PRO A 215 -3.71 -1.01 24.76
C PRO A 215 -3.91 0.51 24.65
N THR A 216 -2.91 1.24 24.15
CA THR A 216 -3.01 2.70 23.93
C THR A 216 -4.15 3.06 22.97
N VAL A 217 -4.36 2.26 21.91
CA VAL A 217 -5.46 2.48 20.96
C VAL A 217 -6.81 2.19 21.61
N ALA A 218 -6.90 1.13 22.40
CA ALA A 218 -8.11 0.80 23.16
C ALA A 218 -8.49 1.93 24.13
N ASP A 219 -7.53 2.46 24.88
CA ASP A 219 -7.72 3.60 25.79
C ASP A 219 -8.21 4.86 25.05
N ASP A 220 -7.63 5.16 23.90
CA ASP A 220 -8.03 6.32 23.08
C ASP A 220 -9.46 6.15 22.54
N LEU A 221 -9.84 4.93 22.12
CA LEU A 221 -11.20 4.62 21.70
C LEU A 221 -12.20 4.73 22.85
N HIS A 222 -11.85 4.28 24.07
CA HIS A 222 -12.69 4.45 25.25
C HIS A 222 -12.92 5.94 25.59
N LYS A 223 -11.86 6.75 25.56
CA LYS A 223 -11.95 8.22 25.77
C LYS A 223 -12.83 8.87 24.71
N LEU A 224 -12.67 8.46 23.46
CA LEU A 224 -13.49 8.97 22.34
C LEU A 224 -14.97 8.59 22.52
N ALA A 225 -15.25 7.34 22.85
CA ALA A 225 -16.60 6.86 23.11
C ALA A 225 -17.28 7.67 24.23
N SER A 226 -16.56 7.89 25.34
CA SER A 226 -17.04 8.71 26.45
C SER A 226 -17.36 10.14 26.02
N ARG A 227 -16.46 10.77 25.23
CA ARG A 227 -16.65 12.14 24.72
C ARG A 227 -17.84 12.27 23.79
N LEU A 228 -18.11 11.23 22.99
CA LEU A 228 -19.23 11.21 22.03
C LEU A 228 -20.52 10.61 22.61
N SER A 229 -20.50 10.15 23.87
CA SER A 229 -21.64 9.48 24.53
C SER A 229 -22.17 8.27 23.74
N VAL A 230 -21.26 7.48 23.15
CA VAL A 230 -21.56 6.22 22.47
C VAL A 230 -21.03 5.02 23.25
N ALA A 231 -21.54 3.81 22.95
CA ALA A 231 -21.03 2.59 23.58
C ALA A 231 -19.53 2.41 23.31
N ALA A 232 -18.78 2.06 24.35
CA ALA A 232 -17.38 1.71 24.22
C ALA A 232 -17.21 0.35 23.53
N ILE A 233 -16.04 0.13 22.92
CA ILE A 233 -15.64 -1.19 22.44
C ILE A 233 -15.51 -2.17 23.63
N GLN A 234 -15.84 -3.43 23.39
CA GLN A 234 -15.69 -4.52 24.36
C GLN A 234 -14.34 -5.21 24.18
#